data_01e089ad5503e4118247b297991e3512
#
_entry.id   01e089ad5503e4118247b297991e3512
#
_cell.length_a   1.000
_cell.length_b   1.000
_cell.length_c   1.000
_cell.angle_alpha   90.00
_cell.angle_beta   90.00
_cell.angle_gamma   90.00
#
_symmetry.space_group_name_H-M   'P 1'
#
loop_
_entity.id
_entity.type
_entity.pdbx_description
1 polymer ?
#
loop_
_entity_poly.entity_id
_entity_poly.type
_entity_poly.pdbx_seq_one_letter_code
_entity_poly.pdbx_strand_id
1 'polypeptide(L)'
;MEMSWTLILFVAYLALLVWAMRSRTRELKGPWWFFLRAFFPNWKFYHAVGRPPRLYVRGRLSHGTWLDWQLVYPRAPRRAWHLVHNPEVNLALNQQNLVDHLAYDINDLPEGGDLTAYVSYRLVSRLARQHLPAEVVAYQFEVRLEPTSDAAMHCMLQSPVMSA
;
A
#
# COMPACT_ATOMS: atom_id res chain seq x y z
N MET A 1 -16.59 46.93 -5.83
CA MET A 1 -16.01 45.57 -6.10
C MET A 1 -17.04 44.56 -5.67
N GLU A 2 -17.90 44.13 -6.58
CA GLU A 2 -18.97 43.16 -6.28
C GLU A 2 -18.33 41.78 -6.25
N MET A 3 -18.16 41.30 -5.03
CA MET A 3 -17.75 39.93 -4.86
C MET A 3 -18.90 39.03 -5.27
N SER A 4 -18.76 38.29 -6.38
CA SER A 4 -19.87 37.52 -6.93
C SER A 4 -20.33 36.45 -5.93
N TRP A 5 -21.64 36.34 -5.77
CA TRP A 5 -22.26 35.33 -4.88
C TRP A 5 -21.73 33.91 -5.16
N THR A 6 -21.32 33.65 -6.40
CA THR A 6 -20.68 32.40 -6.82
C THR A 6 -19.36 32.14 -6.10
N LEU A 7 -18.52 33.18 -5.89
CA LEU A 7 -17.26 33.04 -5.16
C LEU A 7 -17.50 32.73 -3.69
N ILE A 8 -18.49 33.41 -3.08
CA ILE A 8 -18.85 33.16 -1.67
C ILE A 8 -19.35 31.72 -1.50
N LEU A 9 -20.23 31.25 -2.38
CA LEU A 9 -20.75 29.89 -2.35
C LEU A 9 -19.63 28.85 -2.55
N PHE A 10 -18.68 29.12 -3.45
CA PHE A 10 -17.54 28.24 -3.71
C PHE A 10 -16.61 28.14 -2.49
N VAL A 11 -16.30 29.28 -1.87
CA VAL A 11 -15.46 29.31 -0.65
C VAL A 11 -16.18 28.62 0.52
N ALA A 12 -17.48 28.85 0.70
CA ALA A 12 -18.29 28.18 1.71
C ALA A 12 -18.33 26.65 1.47
N TYR A 13 -18.46 26.21 0.22
CA TYR A 13 -18.41 24.81 -0.14
C TYR A 13 -17.05 24.19 0.19
N LEU A 14 -15.94 24.84 -0.19
CA LEU A 14 -14.59 24.34 0.16
C LEU A 14 -14.35 24.28 1.67
N ALA A 15 -14.82 25.30 2.42
CA ALA A 15 -14.72 25.32 3.88
C ALA A 15 -15.50 24.15 4.52
N LEU A 16 -16.71 23.90 4.01
CA LEU A 16 -17.55 22.78 4.45
C LEU A 16 -16.90 21.43 4.13
N LEU A 17 -16.27 21.32 2.99
CA LEU A 17 -15.56 20.11 2.55
C LEU A 17 -14.35 19.83 3.46
N VAL A 18 -13.54 20.84 3.72
CA VAL A 18 -12.39 20.75 4.65
C VAL A 18 -12.84 20.40 6.06
N TRP A 19 -13.93 21.04 6.53
CA TRP A 19 -14.53 20.75 7.84
C TRP A 19 -15.05 19.30 7.92
N ALA A 20 -15.76 18.83 6.90
CA ALA A 20 -16.25 17.46 6.82
C ALA A 20 -15.12 16.43 6.77
N MET A 21 -14.00 16.72 6.09
CA MET A 21 -12.82 15.88 6.08
C MET A 21 -12.09 15.86 7.43
N ARG A 22 -12.14 16.96 8.17
CA ARG A 22 -11.47 17.08 9.47
C ARG A 22 -12.28 16.49 10.62
N SER A 23 -13.61 16.48 10.52
CA SER A 23 -14.53 15.95 11.54
C SER A 23 -14.70 14.43 11.46
N ARG A 24 -13.59 13.69 11.38
CA ARG A 24 -13.53 12.24 11.14
C ARG A 24 -14.21 11.33 12.16
N THR A 25 -14.65 11.84 13.32
CA THR A 25 -15.01 11.02 14.48
C THR A 25 -16.47 11.07 14.90
N ARG A 26 -17.31 11.92 14.33
CA ARG A 26 -18.73 11.98 14.69
C ARG A 26 -19.62 11.35 13.63
N GLU A 27 -20.26 10.24 14.00
CA GLU A 27 -21.39 9.71 13.24
C GLU A 27 -22.56 10.71 13.35
N LEU A 28 -22.70 11.52 12.31
CA LEU A 28 -23.83 12.43 12.20
C LEU A 28 -25.08 11.62 11.83
N LYS A 29 -25.98 11.43 12.78
CA LYS A 29 -27.25 10.74 12.59
C LYS A 29 -28.32 11.76 12.20
N GLY A 30 -29.02 11.51 11.08
CA GLY A 30 -30.16 12.31 10.65
C GLY A 30 -30.48 12.17 9.17
N PRO A 31 -31.76 12.34 8.74
CA PRO A 31 -32.18 12.11 7.35
C PRO A 31 -31.51 13.08 6.36
N TRP A 32 -31.23 14.33 6.75
CA TRP A 32 -30.53 15.31 5.91
C TRP A 32 -29.07 14.94 5.64
N TRP A 33 -28.43 14.26 6.59
CA TRP A 33 -27.06 13.77 6.41
C TRP A 33 -26.97 12.59 5.46
N PHE A 34 -28.07 11.85 5.30
CA PHE A 34 -28.15 10.79 4.32
C PHE A 34 -28.06 11.34 2.89
N PHE A 35 -28.76 12.45 2.59
CA PHE A 35 -28.67 13.13 1.30
C PHE A 35 -27.27 13.72 1.03
N LEU A 36 -26.67 14.37 2.03
CA LEU A 36 -25.30 14.84 1.92
C LEU A 36 -24.30 13.70 1.66
N ARG A 37 -24.52 12.54 2.25
CA ARG A 37 -23.72 11.34 2.00
C ARG A 37 -23.83 10.80 0.56
N ALA A 38 -24.94 11.02 -0.13
CA ALA A 38 -25.11 10.61 -1.52
C ALA A 38 -24.23 11.43 -2.47
N PHE A 39 -23.93 12.68 -2.11
CA PHE A 39 -23.04 13.57 -2.88
C PHE A 39 -21.55 13.45 -2.50
N PHE A 40 -21.25 12.91 -1.33
CA PHE A 40 -19.87 12.70 -0.89
C PHE A 40 -19.59 11.20 -0.80
N PRO A 41 -18.73 10.64 -1.68
CA PRO A 41 -18.35 9.25 -1.62
C PRO A 41 -17.88 8.90 -0.21
N ASN A 42 -18.50 7.91 0.40
CA ASN A 42 -18.12 7.47 1.74
C ASN A 42 -16.81 6.67 1.67
N TRP A 43 -15.70 7.36 1.83
CA TRP A 43 -14.36 6.76 1.89
C TRP A 43 -14.17 5.81 3.08
N LYS A 44 -15.20 5.60 3.91
CA LYS A 44 -15.17 4.62 5.01
C LYS A 44 -15.01 3.17 4.55
N PHE A 45 -15.24 2.86 3.29
CA PHE A 45 -14.94 1.53 2.76
C PHE A 45 -13.46 1.14 2.90
N TYR A 46 -12.58 2.13 3.02
CA TYR A 46 -11.14 1.93 3.21
C TYR A 46 -10.70 1.85 4.69
N HIS A 47 -11.65 1.84 5.65
CA HIS A 47 -11.33 1.80 7.09
C HIS A 47 -10.94 0.40 7.59
N ALA A 48 -11.22 -0.62 6.81
CA ALA A 48 -10.78 -1.98 7.07
C ALA A 48 -9.49 -2.34 6.34
N VAL A 49 -8.70 -1.34 5.94
CA VAL A 49 -7.35 -1.62 5.44
C VAL A 49 -6.55 -2.13 6.62
N GLY A 50 -6.44 -3.45 6.68
CA GLY A 50 -5.56 -4.14 7.58
C GLY A 50 -4.12 -3.63 7.47
N ARG A 51 -3.23 -4.19 8.21
CA ARG A 51 -1.79 -3.88 8.11
C ARG A 51 -1.34 -4.15 6.68
N PRO A 52 -0.85 -3.14 5.94
CA PRO A 52 -0.43 -3.36 4.56
C PRO A 52 0.75 -4.34 4.52
N PRO A 53 0.68 -5.36 3.68
CA PRO A 53 1.81 -6.24 3.46
C PRO A 53 2.94 -5.48 2.76
N ARG A 54 4.18 -5.75 3.13
CA ARG A 54 5.37 -5.14 2.57
C ARG A 54 6.34 -6.19 2.08
N LEU A 55 6.95 -5.94 0.94
CA LEU A 55 7.95 -6.82 0.34
C LEU A 55 9.35 -6.43 0.82
N TYR A 56 10.04 -7.38 1.43
CA TYR A 56 11.44 -7.30 1.80
C TYR A 56 12.24 -8.29 0.97
N VAL A 57 13.44 -7.92 0.58
CA VAL A 57 14.35 -8.78 -0.17
C VAL A 57 15.73 -8.77 0.45
N ARG A 58 16.44 -9.89 0.32
CA ARG A 58 17.87 -9.97 0.59
C ARG A 58 18.57 -10.80 -0.47
N GLY A 59 19.80 -10.44 -0.77
CA GLY A 59 20.65 -11.16 -1.71
C GLY A 59 21.80 -11.85 -1.01
N ARG A 60 22.30 -12.92 -1.62
CA ARG A 60 23.55 -13.58 -1.24
C ARG A 60 24.59 -13.35 -2.32
N LEU A 61 25.72 -12.80 -1.91
CA LEU A 61 26.86 -12.54 -2.79
C LEU A 61 27.61 -13.84 -3.11
N SER A 62 28.43 -13.83 -4.17
CA SER A 62 29.21 -14.97 -4.65
C SER A 62 30.13 -15.57 -3.59
N HIS A 63 30.61 -14.77 -2.64
CA HIS A 63 31.45 -15.21 -1.51
C HIS A 63 30.64 -15.75 -0.31
N GLY A 64 29.31 -15.92 -0.47
CA GLY A 64 28.44 -16.56 0.52
C GLY A 64 27.79 -15.65 1.55
N THR A 65 28.17 -14.35 1.60
CA THR A 65 27.61 -13.40 2.56
C THR A 65 26.20 -12.97 2.16
N TRP A 66 25.28 -12.94 3.13
CA TRP A 66 23.94 -12.38 2.95
C TRP A 66 23.95 -10.89 3.20
N LEU A 67 23.28 -10.16 2.31
CA LEU A 67 22.95 -8.76 2.53
C LEU A 67 21.79 -8.64 3.54
N ASP A 68 21.67 -7.49 4.16
CA ASP A 68 20.55 -7.19 5.04
C ASP A 68 19.22 -7.12 4.28
N TRP A 69 18.11 -7.34 5.00
CA TRP A 69 16.79 -7.21 4.46
C TRP A 69 16.49 -5.77 4.05
N GLN A 70 16.14 -5.57 2.81
CA GLN A 70 15.80 -4.27 2.24
C GLN A 70 14.32 -4.20 1.89
N LEU A 71 13.66 -3.12 2.28
CA LEU A 71 12.30 -2.83 1.87
C LEU A 71 12.30 -2.40 0.40
N VAL A 72 11.57 -3.12 -0.45
CA VAL A 72 11.56 -2.90 -1.91
C VAL A 72 10.98 -1.54 -2.28
N TYR A 73 9.91 -1.11 -1.61
CA TYR A 73 9.26 0.18 -1.86
C TYR A 73 9.07 0.95 -0.55
N PRO A 74 10.07 1.76 -0.14
CA PRO A 74 9.88 2.69 0.96
C PRO A 74 8.83 3.73 0.56
N ARG A 75 8.06 4.19 1.55
CA ARG A 75 7.08 5.26 1.33
C ARG A 75 7.77 6.51 0.78
N ALA A 76 7.35 6.94 -0.40
CA ALA A 76 7.83 8.19 -0.96
C ALA A 76 7.47 9.38 -0.06
N PRO A 77 8.36 10.37 0.12
CA PRO A 77 8.06 11.56 0.88
C PRO A 77 6.91 12.33 0.20
N ARG A 78 5.92 12.75 1.00
CA ARG A 78 4.79 13.52 0.50
C ARG A 78 5.23 14.95 0.15
N ARG A 79 5.10 15.32 -1.12
CA ARG A 79 5.35 16.67 -1.60
C ARG A 79 4.06 17.27 -2.17
N ALA A 80 3.86 18.57 -2.06
CA ALA A 80 2.63 19.24 -2.49
C ALA A 80 2.31 19.07 -3.98
N TRP A 81 3.33 19.04 -4.87
CA TRP A 81 3.15 18.87 -6.32
C TRP A 81 2.73 17.43 -6.71
N HIS A 82 2.82 16.40 -5.81
CA HIS A 82 2.34 15.05 -6.04
C HIS A 82 0.81 14.99 -6.13
N LEU A 83 0.10 16.09 -5.81
CA LEU A 83 -1.34 16.22 -6.00
C LEU A 83 -1.75 16.29 -7.48
N VAL A 84 -0.86 16.78 -8.35
CA VAL A 84 -1.18 17.01 -9.77
C VAL A 84 -0.68 15.88 -10.66
N HIS A 85 0.54 15.42 -10.43
CA HIS A 85 1.15 14.35 -11.22
C HIS A 85 2.21 13.61 -10.41
N ASN A 86 2.05 12.29 -10.27
CA ASN A 86 3.00 11.47 -9.53
C ASN A 86 3.17 10.08 -10.15
N PRO A 87 3.97 9.96 -11.23
CA PRO A 87 4.19 8.68 -11.91
C PRO A 87 4.89 7.66 -11.01
N GLU A 88 5.79 8.10 -10.11
CA GLU A 88 6.51 7.22 -9.19
C GLU A 88 5.56 6.55 -8.19
N VAL A 89 4.59 7.29 -7.66
CA VAL A 89 3.58 6.73 -6.76
C VAL A 89 2.68 5.74 -7.49
N ASN A 90 2.33 6.01 -8.75
CA ASN A 90 1.51 5.09 -9.53
C ASN A 90 2.24 3.76 -9.79
N LEU A 91 3.53 3.83 -10.09
CA LEU A 91 4.35 2.62 -10.24
C LEU A 91 4.44 1.86 -8.91
N ALA A 92 4.75 2.55 -7.82
CA ALA A 92 4.83 1.96 -6.49
C ALA A 92 3.49 1.34 -6.04
N LEU A 93 2.35 1.97 -6.39
CA LEU A 93 1.02 1.42 -6.13
C LEU A 93 0.76 0.14 -6.93
N ASN A 94 1.12 0.10 -8.21
CA ASN A 94 0.97 -1.11 -9.01
C ASN A 94 1.79 -2.28 -8.45
N GLN A 95 3.00 -1.99 -8.00
CA GLN A 95 3.86 -3.00 -7.40
C GLN A 95 3.37 -3.42 -6.02
N GLN A 96 2.86 -2.47 -5.23
CA GLN A 96 2.20 -2.78 -3.96
C GLN A 96 0.96 -3.68 -4.17
N ASN A 97 0.16 -3.42 -5.19
CA ASN A 97 -0.98 -4.27 -5.54
C ASN A 97 -0.58 -5.73 -5.80
N LEU A 98 0.59 -5.99 -6.41
CA LEU A 98 1.08 -7.35 -6.58
C LEU A 98 1.38 -8.02 -5.24
N VAL A 99 1.94 -7.27 -4.29
CA VAL A 99 2.21 -7.78 -2.93
C VAL A 99 0.92 -8.03 -2.17
N ASP A 100 -0.07 -7.14 -2.34
CA ASP A 100 -1.41 -7.29 -1.74
C ASP A 100 -2.13 -8.53 -2.29
N HIS A 101 -2.03 -8.78 -3.61
CA HIS A 101 -2.56 -10.01 -4.22
C HIS A 101 -1.87 -11.27 -3.69
N LEU A 102 -0.55 -11.24 -3.55
CA LEU A 102 0.16 -12.37 -2.96
C LEU A 102 -0.26 -12.60 -1.50
N ALA A 103 -0.42 -11.55 -0.71
CA ALA A 103 -0.88 -11.66 0.67
C ALA A 103 -2.31 -12.24 0.74
N TYR A 104 -3.17 -11.89 -0.23
CA TYR A 104 -4.50 -12.48 -0.36
C TYR A 104 -4.41 -13.98 -0.67
N ASP A 105 -3.60 -14.36 -1.67
CA ASP A 105 -3.41 -15.77 -2.04
C ASP A 105 -2.82 -16.61 -0.90
N ILE A 106 -1.94 -16.02 -0.04
CA ILE A 106 -1.42 -16.68 1.16
C ILE A 106 -2.55 -17.00 2.14
N ASN A 107 -3.46 -16.04 2.37
CA ASN A 107 -4.57 -16.22 3.31
C ASN A 107 -5.65 -17.19 2.79
N ASP A 108 -5.79 -17.30 1.48
CA ASP A 108 -6.79 -18.16 0.82
C ASP A 108 -6.21 -19.52 0.40
N LEU A 109 -4.94 -19.79 0.72
CA LEU A 109 -4.26 -21.03 0.35
C LEU A 109 -4.86 -22.22 1.11
N PRO A 110 -5.39 -23.25 0.43
CA PRO A 110 -5.87 -24.45 1.09
C PRO A 110 -4.71 -25.22 1.76
N GLU A 111 -5.01 -26.00 2.79
CA GLU A 111 -4.03 -26.85 3.46
C GLU A 111 -3.33 -27.76 2.43
N GLY A 112 -2.00 -27.70 2.40
CA GLY A 112 -1.18 -28.46 1.46
C GLY A 112 -1.07 -27.86 0.07
N GLY A 113 -1.63 -26.67 -0.18
CA GLY A 113 -1.53 -25.96 -1.45
C GLY A 113 -0.11 -25.49 -1.76
N ASP A 114 0.24 -25.43 -3.04
CA ASP A 114 1.54 -24.92 -3.53
C ASP A 114 1.41 -23.47 -3.96
N LEU A 115 1.93 -22.55 -3.13
CA LEU A 115 1.92 -21.11 -3.42
C LEU A 115 2.77 -20.76 -4.65
N THR A 116 3.78 -21.55 -4.99
CA THR A 116 4.68 -21.29 -6.15
C THR A 116 3.97 -21.41 -7.50
N ALA A 117 2.84 -22.12 -7.53
CA ALA A 117 1.99 -22.23 -8.72
C ALA A 117 1.22 -20.95 -9.04
N TYR A 118 1.04 -20.05 -8.05
CA TYR A 118 0.29 -18.81 -8.20
C TYR A 118 1.04 -17.77 -9.02
N VAL A 119 0.29 -17.03 -9.83
CA VAL A 119 0.85 -15.96 -10.67
C VAL A 119 1.42 -14.83 -9.82
N SER A 120 0.74 -14.48 -8.72
CA SER A 120 1.18 -13.46 -7.75
C SER A 120 2.57 -13.78 -7.19
N TYR A 121 2.80 -15.03 -6.76
CA TYR A 121 4.10 -15.47 -6.26
C TYR A 121 5.22 -15.30 -7.31
N ARG A 122 4.96 -15.72 -8.55
CA ARG A 122 5.95 -15.61 -9.64
C ARG A 122 6.24 -14.16 -10.00
N LEU A 123 5.22 -13.29 -9.99
CA LEU A 123 5.40 -11.86 -10.26
C LEU A 123 6.17 -11.16 -9.13
N VAL A 124 5.82 -11.44 -7.87
CA VAL A 124 6.54 -10.89 -6.71
C VAL A 124 7.98 -11.39 -6.66
N SER A 125 8.22 -12.66 -7.00
CA SER A 125 9.57 -13.21 -7.08
C SER A 125 10.43 -12.48 -8.14
N ARG A 126 9.86 -12.20 -9.33
CA ARG A 126 10.54 -11.40 -10.36
C ARG A 126 10.81 -9.97 -9.90
N LEU A 127 9.82 -9.37 -9.24
CA LEU A 127 9.93 -8.03 -8.68
C LEU A 127 11.07 -7.96 -7.63
N ALA A 128 11.14 -8.95 -6.75
CA ALA A 128 12.19 -9.07 -5.74
C ALA A 128 13.57 -9.13 -6.40
N ARG A 129 13.72 -9.95 -7.43
CA ARG A 129 14.99 -10.09 -8.18
C ARG A 129 15.42 -8.78 -8.85
N GLN A 130 14.49 -8.02 -9.43
CA GLN A 130 14.79 -6.75 -10.13
C GLN A 130 15.35 -5.67 -9.20
N HIS A 131 15.13 -5.79 -7.88
CA HIS A 131 15.62 -4.82 -6.88
C HIS A 131 16.97 -5.18 -6.29
N LEU A 132 17.53 -6.29 -6.70
CA LEU A 132 18.82 -6.76 -6.21
C LEU A 132 19.96 -6.39 -7.17
N PRO A 133 21.16 -6.08 -6.63
CA PRO A 133 22.35 -5.86 -7.45
C PRO A 133 22.68 -7.06 -8.34
N ALA A 134 23.35 -6.81 -9.47
CA ALA A 134 23.74 -7.87 -10.41
C ALA A 134 24.75 -8.90 -9.84
N GLU A 135 25.44 -8.54 -8.75
CA GLU A 135 26.44 -9.37 -8.07
C GLU A 135 25.83 -10.46 -7.19
N VAL A 136 24.51 -10.43 -7.00
CA VAL A 136 23.77 -11.38 -6.19
C VAL A 136 23.58 -12.69 -6.96
N VAL A 137 24.01 -13.80 -6.39
CA VAL A 137 23.91 -15.15 -6.99
C VAL A 137 22.69 -15.93 -6.49
N ALA A 138 22.15 -15.57 -5.31
CA ALA A 138 20.93 -16.16 -4.77
C ALA A 138 20.19 -15.13 -3.94
N TYR A 139 18.87 -15.29 -3.82
CA TYR A 139 18.04 -14.33 -3.09
C TYR A 139 16.90 -15.01 -2.35
N GLN A 140 16.35 -14.26 -1.40
CA GLN A 140 15.10 -14.56 -0.71
C GLN A 140 14.27 -13.30 -0.63
N PHE A 141 12.95 -13.47 -0.56
CA PHE A 141 12.03 -12.39 -0.24
C PHE A 141 11.12 -12.78 0.91
N GLU A 142 10.61 -11.78 1.61
CA GLU A 142 9.61 -11.92 2.66
C GLU A 142 8.46 -10.93 2.42
N VAL A 143 7.26 -11.41 2.72
CA VAL A 143 6.08 -10.56 2.84
C VAL A 143 5.81 -10.39 4.33
N ARG A 144 5.91 -9.15 4.81
CA ARG A 144 5.71 -8.78 6.21
C ARG A 144 4.56 -7.79 6.35
N LEU A 145 3.73 -7.96 7.37
CA LEU A 145 2.72 -6.96 7.72
C LEU A 145 3.37 -5.79 8.45
N GLU A 146 3.03 -4.57 8.02
CA GLU A 146 3.52 -3.35 8.65
C GLU A 146 3.06 -3.29 10.12
N PRO A 147 3.96 -3.04 11.10
CA PRO A 147 3.57 -2.98 12.50
C PRO A 147 2.60 -1.83 12.75
N THR A 148 1.59 -2.05 13.58
CA THR A 148 0.87 -0.97 14.25
C THR A 148 1.71 -0.52 15.43
N SER A 149 1.58 0.71 15.92
CA SER A 149 2.47 1.39 16.88
C SER A 149 3.10 0.53 18.00
N ASP A 150 2.47 -0.58 18.41
CA ASP A 150 2.91 -1.41 19.53
C ASP A 150 3.04 -2.92 19.21
N ALA A 151 2.87 -3.32 17.96
CA ALA A 151 2.92 -4.73 17.56
C ALA A 151 4.23 -5.07 16.84
N ALA A 152 4.79 -6.23 17.13
CA ALA A 152 5.94 -6.77 16.40
C ALA A 152 5.62 -6.95 14.90
N MET A 153 6.63 -6.81 14.07
CA MET A 153 6.53 -7.10 12.63
C MET A 153 6.19 -8.58 12.44
N HIS A 154 5.12 -8.87 11.71
CA HIS A 154 4.66 -10.22 11.45
C HIS A 154 5.05 -10.66 10.04
N CYS A 155 5.85 -11.74 9.92
CA CYS A 155 6.17 -12.34 8.63
C CYS A 155 5.04 -13.28 8.21
N MET A 156 4.40 -12.99 7.07
CA MET A 156 3.36 -13.84 6.47
C MET A 156 3.98 -14.97 5.63
N LEU A 157 5.04 -14.66 4.92
CA LEU A 157 5.71 -15.57 4.00
C LEU A 157 7.20 -15.27 3.95
N GLN A 158 8.02 -16.31 4.01
CA GLN A 158 9.43 -16.28 3.62
C GLN A 158 9.63 -17.25 2.46
N SER A 159 10.19 -16.77 1.36
CA SER A 159 10.49 -17.62 0.21
C SER A 159 11.62 -18.58 0.50
N PRO A 160 11.72 -19.72 -0.20
CA PRO A 160 12.95 -20.49 -0.27
C PRO A 160 14.10 -19.66 -0.87
N VAL A 161 15.32 -20.15 -0.74
CA VAL A 161 16.46 -19.55 -1.43
C VAL A 161 16.35 -19.85 -2.93
N MET A 162 16.33 -18.79 -3.74
CA MET A 162 16.21 -18.89 -5.19
C MET A 162 17.51 -18.42 -5.85
N SER A 163 17.84 -18.97 -7.01
CA SER A 163 18.95 -18.48 -7.86
C SER A 163 18.58 -17.12 -8.48
N ALA A 164 19.52 -16.19 -8.49
CA ALA A 164 19.32 -14.85 -9.04
C ALA A 164 19.50 -14.80 -10.57
#